data_d5076b9d0a0c4ecbddc2894c9caafd9f
#
_entry.id   d5076b9d0a0c4ecbddc2894c9caafd9f
#
_cell.length_a   1.000
_cell.length_b   1.000
_cell.length_c   1.000
_cell.angle_alpha   90.00
_cell.angle_beta   90.00
_cell.angle_gamma   90.00
#
_symmetry.space_group_name_H-M   'P 1'
#
loop_
_entity.id
_entity.type
_entity.pdbx_description
1 polymer ?
#
loop_
_entity_poly.entity_id
_entity_poly.type
_entity_poly.pdbx_seq_one_letter_code
_entity_poly.pdbx_strand_id
1 'polypeptide(L)'
;MDTQCICSIRDIYRAIASFEAELEKTVGINMNEAMLLCVLSEKANLLSGEIADELGLTRSNASKVIASLEKSACIRRRACKEDSRCQRFNLTKKGQQLLEQIHAGCIQLPAELQPLTTGQTLQHGQE
;
A
#
# COMPACT_ATOMS: atom_id res chain seq x y z
N MET A 1 -21.81 11.85 -17.43
CA MET A 1 -21.30 10.46 -17.27
C MET A 1 -22.43 9.51 -17.60
N ASP A 2 -22.18 8.53 -18.42
CA ASP A 2 -23.22 7.60 -18.81
C ASP A 2 -23.21 6.32 -17.96
N THR A 3 -24.21 5.48 -18.18
CA THR A 3 -24.39 4.23 -17.43
C THR A 3 -23.19 3.29 -17.63
N GLN A 4 -22.59 3.32 -18.80
CA GLN A 4 -21.44 2.47 -19.11
C GLN A 4 -20.25 2.81 -18.21
N CYS A 5 -20.04 4.08 -17.89
CA CYS A 5 -18.97 4.49 -16.98
C CYS A 5 -19.17 3.89 -15.60
N ILE A 6 -20.41 3.90 -15.09
CA ILE A 6 -20.73 3.35 -13.78
C ILE A 6 -20.50 1.84 -13.77
N CYS A 7 -20.90 1.15 -14.83
CA CYS A 7 -20.68 -0.28 -14.94
C CYS A 7 -19.19 -0.62 -14.96
N SER A 8 -18.40 0.20 -15.65
CA SER A 8 -16.94 0.01 -15.68
C SER A 8 -16.32 0.21 -14.30
N ILE A 9 -16.80 1.22 -13.55
CA ILE A 9 -16.33 1.46 -12.19
C ILE A 9 -16.67 0.26 -11.30
N ARG A 10 -17.86 -0.30 -11.45
CA ARG A 10 -18.26 -1.50 -10.71
C ARG A 10 -17.29 -2.65 -10.99
N ASP A 11 -16.93 -2.86 -12.25
CA ASP A 11 -16.04 -3.94 -12.64
C ASP A 11 -14.66 -3.75 -12.04
N ILE A 12 -14.15 -2.50 -12.05
CA ILE A 12 -12.87 -2.17 -11.41
C ILE A 12 -12.92 -2.41 -9.91
N TYR A 13 -14.02 -1.98 -9.29
CA TYR A 13 -14.20 -2.16 -7.85
C TYR A 13 -14.17 -3.63 -7.46
N ARG A 14 -14.87 -4.48 -8.24
CA ARG A 14 -14.89 -5.92 -7.98
C ARG A 14 -13.53 -6.56 -8.23
N ALA A 15 -12.79 -6.08 -9.22
CA ALA A 15 -11.44 -6.57 -9.49
C ALA A 15 -10.49 -6.25 -8.33
N ILE A 16 -10.62 -5.06 -7.76
CA ILE A 16 -9.82 -4.67 -6.59
C ILE A 16 -10.15 -5.58 -5.39
N ALA A 17 -11.44 -5.83 -5.14
CA ALA A 17 -11.87 -6.70 -4.05
C ALA A 17 -11.33 -8.13 -4.22
N SER A 18 -11.32 -8.63 -5.45
CA SER A 18 -10.78 -9.95 -5.76
C SER A 18 -9.27 -10.00 -5.50
N PHE A 19 -8.55 -8.96 -5.92
CA PHE A 19 -7.12 -8.85 -5.68
C PHE A 19 -6.83 -8.83 -4.18
N GLU A 20 -7.62 -8.06 -3.44
CA GLU A 20 -7.47 -7.94 -1.98
C GLU A 20 -7.66 -9.29 -1.30
N ALA A 21 -8.66 -10.06 -1.72
CA ALA A 21 -8.90 -11.39 -1.16
C ALA A 21 -7.72 -12.33 -1.42
N GLU A 22 -7.15 -12.29 -2.62
CA GLU A 22 -5.98 -13.09 -2.96
C GLU A 22 -4.76 -12.66 -2.16
N LEU A 23 -4.59 -11.36 -1.96
CA LEU A 23 -3.49 -10.81 -1.19
C LEU A 23 -3.54 -11.33 0.26
N GLU A 24 -4.69 -11.28 0.88
CA GLU A 24 -4.85 -11.78 2.24
C GLU A 24 -4.61 -13.28 2.32
N LYS A 25 -5.12 -14.02 1.35
CA LYS A 25 -4.99 -15.48 1.32
C LYS A 25 -3.54 -15.92 1.11
N THR A 26 -2.84 -15.27 0.21
CA THR A 26 -1.49 -15.69 -0.22
C THR A 26 -0.39 -15.11 0.65
N VAL A 27 -0.51 -13.85 1.03
CA VAL A 27 0.55 -13.11 1.72
C VAL A 27 0.18 -12.78 3.17
N GLY A 28 -1.10 -12.79 3.48
CA GLY A 28 -1.57 -12.56 4.85
C GLY A 28 -1.68 -11.10 5.26
N ILE A 29 -1.69 -10.19 4.29
CA ILE A 29 -1.89 -8.77 4.58
C ILE A 29 -3.06 -8.23 3.77
N ASN A 30 -3.64 -7.12 4.23
CA ASN A 30 -4.73 -6.49 3.51
C ASN A 30 -4.18 -5.42 2.54
N MET A 31 -5.09 -4.83 1.75
CA MET A 31 -4.72 -3.86 0.74
C MET A 31 -4.05 -2.62 1.33
N ASN A 32 -4.59 -2.12 2.44
CA ASN A 32 -4.01 -0.93 3.08
C ASN A 32 -2.59 -1.21 3.56
N GLU A 33 -2.36 -2.40 4.09
CA GLU A 33 -1.02 -2.79 4.52
C GLU A 33 -0.06 -2.89 3.33
N ALA A 34 -0.51 -3.48 2.22
CA ALA A 34 0.31 -3.56 1.01
C ALA A 34 0.64 -2.17 0.47
N MET A 35 -0.35 -1.27 0.47
CA MET A 35 -0.14 0.11 0.02
C MET A 35 0.86 0.84 0.91
N LEU A 36 0.80 0.62 2.22
CA LEU A 36 1.76 1.26 3.12
C LEU A 36 3.18 0.76 2.88
N LEU A 37 3.35 -0.53 2.66
CA LEU A 37 4.66 -1.07 2.31
C LEU A 37 5.20 -0.41 1.03
N CYS A 38 4.33 -0.27 0.04
CA CYS A 38 4.69 0.36 -1.23
C CYS A 38 5.10 1.83 -1.02
N VAL A 39 4.29 2.57 -0.28
CA VAL A 39 4.57 3.99 -0.01
C VAL A 39 5.92 4.15 0.69
N LEU A 40 6.19 3.34 1.72
CA LEU A 40 7.44 3.44 2.46
C LEU A 40 8.65 2.98 1.66
N SER A 41 8.45 2.16 0.63
CA SER A 41 9.54 1.79 -0.27
C SER A 41 9.93 2.96 -1.18
N GLU A 42 8.98 3.85 -1.46
CA GLU A 42 9.21 5.02 -2.31
C GLU A 42 9.63 6.26 -1.51
N LYS A 43 9.07 6.41 -0.32
CA LYS A 43 9.28 7.60 0.53
C LYS A 43 9.63 7.14 1.94
N ALA A 44 10.87 7.31 2.33
CA ALA A 44 11.33 6.93 3.66
C ALA A 44 11.01 8.01 4.69
N ASN A 45 11.03 7.62 5.96
CA ASN A 45 10.94 8.55 7.09
C ASN A 45 9.63 9.34 7.14
N LEU A 46 8.51 8.68 6.93
CA LEU A 46 7.21 9.36 6.93
C LEU A 46 6.62 9.45 8.34
N LEU A 47 5.99 10.58 8.62
CA LEU A 47 5.17 10.77 9.81
C LEU A 47 3.83 10.08 9.63
N SER A 48 3.15 9.75 10.74
CA SER A 48 1.85 9.07 10.66
C SER A 48 0.82 9.88 9.88
N GLY A 49 0.82 11.21 10.04
CA GLY A 49 -0.08 12.07 9.27
C GLY A 49 0.22 12.05 7.78
N GLU A 50 1.49 11.99 7.42
CA GLU A 50 1.89 11.88 6.02
C GLU A 50 1.46 10.55 5.43
N ILE A 51 1.56 9.48 6.21
CA ILE A 51 1.09 8.15 5.78
C ILE A 51 -0.42 8.18 5.54
N ALA A 52 -1.18 8.77 6.46
CA ALA A 52 -2.63 8.88 6.30
C ALA A 52 -2.98 9.61 5.00
N ASP A 53 -2.29 10.71 4.71
CA ASP A 53 -2.51 11.48 3.49
C ASP A 53 -2.17 10.66 2.24
N GLU A 54 -1.05 9.95 2.25
CA GLU A 54 -0.64 9.13 1.10
C GLU A 54 -1.63 8.01 0.81
N LEU A 55 -2.19 7.41 1.87
CA LEU A 55 -3.13 6.30 1.71
C LEU A 55 -4.58 6.75 1.53
N GLY A 56 -4.85 8.04 1.72
CA GLY A 56 -6.21 8.55 1.66
C GLY A 56 -7.08 8.04 2.81
N LEU A 57 -6.48 7.82 3.97
CA LEU A 57 -7.17 7.29 5.15
C LEU A 57 -7.31 8.37 6.23
N THR A 58 -8.28 8.16 7.12
CA THR A 58 -8.34 8.95 8.35
C THR A 58 -7.13 8.61 9.20
N ARG A 59 -6.79 9.49 10.13
CA ARG A 59 -5.67 9.22 11.05
C ARG A 59 -5.92 7.97 11.89
N SER A 60 -7.16 7.77 12.30
CA SER A 60 -7.54 6.58 13.06
C SER A 60 -7.31 5.29 12.27
N ASN A 61 -7.75 5.27 11.02
CA ASN A 61 -7.56 4.08 10.18
C ASN A 61 -6.08 3.87 9.83
N ALA A 62 -5.35 4.95 9.55
CA ALA A 62 -3.92 4.86 9.29
C ALA A 62 -3.18 4.29 10.49
N SER A 63 -3.55 4.72 11.70
CA SER A 63 -2.94 4.21 12.93
C SER A 63 -3.11 2.70 13.08
N LYS A 64 -4.26 2.18 12.69
CA LYS A 64 -4.51 0.73 12.73
C LYS A 64 -3.61 -0.03 11.76
N VAL A 65 -3.45 0.51 10.56
CA VAL A 65 -2.58 -0.10 9.54
C VAL A 65 -1.13 -0.09 10.03
N ILE A 66 -0.69 1.05 10.55
CA ILE A 66 0.67 1.20 11.08
C ILE A 66 0.91 0.20 12.21
N ALA A 67 -0.02 0.13 13.17
CA ALA A 67 0.12 -0.77 14.32
C ALA A 67 0.21 -2.23 13.88
N SER A 68 -0.60 -2.62 12.89
CA SER A 68 -0.59 -3.98 12.37
C SER A 68 0.76 -4.34 11.77
N LEU A 69 1.33 -3.45 10.95
CA LEU A 69 2.62 -3.71 10.31
C LEU A 69 3.79 -3.61 11.29
N GLU A 70 3.67 -2.79 12.34
CA GLU A 70 4.67 -2.79 13.40
C GLU A 70 4.65 -4.11 14.17
N LYS A 71 3.46 -4.60 14.46
CA LYS A 71 3.29 -5.86 15.16
C LYS A 71 3.91 -7.03 14.41
N SER A 72 3.81 -7.01 13.09
CA SER A 72 4.41 -8.04 12.25
C SER A 72 5.89 -7.77 11.94
N ALA A 73 6.44 -6.67 12.45
CA ALA A 73 7.83 -6.26 12.26
C ALA A 73 8.18 -5.91 10.80
N CYS A 74 7.17 -5.54 10.01
CA CYS A 74 7.40 -5.13 8.62
C CYS A 74 7.77 -3.66 8.51
N ILE A 75 7.40 -2.85 9.50
CA ILE A 75 7.82 -1.46 9.60
C ILE A 75 8.30 -1.20 11.03
N ARG A 76 9.05 -0.13 11.19
CA ARG A 76 9.53 0.30 12.50
C ARG A 76 9.42 1.80 12.62
N ARG A 77 9.27 2.28 13.84
CA ARG A 77 9.26 3.72 14.13
C ARG A 77 10.59 4.12 14.74
N ARG A 78 10.93 5.36 14.52
CA ARG A 78 12.12 5.97 15.10
C ARG A 78 11.75 7.39 15.55
N ALA A 79 12.14 7.75 16.77
CA ALA A 79 11.89 9.10 17.29
C ALA A 79 12.71 10.10 16.49
N CYS A 80 12.15 11.29 16.28
CA CYS A 80 12.87 12.40 15.68
C CYS A 80 13.92 12.90 16.66
N LYS A 81 15.03 13.42 16.16
CA LYS A 81 16.13 13.91 17.00
C LYS A 81 15.69 15.06 17.90
N GLU A 82 14.86 15.94 17.37
CA GLU A 82 14.46 17.17 18.07
C GLU A 82 13.30 16.96 19.04
N ASP A 83 12.47 15.93 18.82
CA ASP A 83 11.26 15.74 19.63
C ASP A 83 10.93 14.25 19.69
N SER A 84 11.02 13.70 20.90
CA SER A 84 10.72 12.27 21.12
C SER A 84 9.26 11.90 20.84
N ARG A 85 8.36 12.90 20.78
CA ARG A 85 6.96 12.66 20.44
C ARG A 85 6.75 12.53 18.93
N CYS A 86 7.72 13.01 18.14
CA CYS A 86 7.69 12.89 16.70
C CYS A 86 8.24 11.51 16.33
N GLN A 87 7.45 10.73 15.61
CA GLN A 87 7.85 9.38 15.20
C GLN A 87 7.81 9.29 13.68
N ARG A 88 8.86 8.71 13.11
CA ARG A 88 8.94 8.48 11.67
C ARG A 88 9.00 6.99 11.41
N PHE A 89 8.42 6.57 10.31
CA PHE A 89 8.25 5.16 9.97
C PHE A 89 9.05 4.79 8.74
N ASN A 90 9.62 3.58 8.75
CA ASN A 90 10.42 3.04 7.66
C ASN A 90 10.19 1.55 7.54
N LEU A 91 10.46 1.01 6.36
CA LEU A 91 10.42 -0.43 6.15
C LEU A 91 11.57 -1.10 6.90
N THR A 92 11.28 -2.28 7.42
CA THR A 92 12.32 -3.19 7.89
C THR A 92 12.74 -4.08 6.72
N LYS A 93 13.80 -4.87 6.93
CA LYS A 93 14.19 -5.87 5.94
C LYS A 93 13.06 -6.85 5.66
N LYS A 94 12.32 -7.24 6.70
CA LYS A 94 11.17 -8.14 6.55
C LYS A 94 10.08 -7.50 5.68
N GLY A 95 9.79 -6.21 5.91
CA GLY A 95 8.83 -5.50 5.09
C GLY A 95 9.25 -5.41 3.64
N GLN A 96 10.53 -5.15 3.40
CA GLN A 96 11.08 -5.12 2.06
C GLN A 96 10.96 -6.48 1.37
N GLN A 97 11.24 -7.55 2.07
CA GLN A 97 11.13 -8.90 1.53
C GLN A 97 9.68 -9.25 1.19
N LEU A 98 8.75 -8.84 2.04
CA LEU A 98 7.33 -9.08 1.80
C LEU A 98 6.87 -8.35 0.53
N LEU A 99 7.29 -7.10 0.36
CA LEU A 99 6.97 -6.33 -0.83
C LEU A 99 7.55 -6.96 -2.09
N GLU A 100 8.78 -7.45 -2.01
CA GLU A 100 9.42 -8.14 -3.14
C GLU A 100 8.70 -9.42 -3.51
N GLN A 101 8.17 -10.12 -2.52
CA GLN A 101 7.38 -11.33 -2.74
C GLN A 101 6.12 -11.01 -3.55
N ILE A 102 5.46 -9.90 -3.24
CA ILE A 102 4.30 -9.43 -3.99
C ILE A 102 4.70 -9.08 -5.43
N HIS A 103 5.81 -8.35 -5.58
CA HIS A 103 6.30 -7.93 -6.90
C HIS A 103 6.75 -9.12 -7.74
N ALA A 104 7.17 -10.21 -7.11
CA ALA A 104 7.64 -11.40 -7.84
C ALA A 104 6.50 -12.19 -8.48
N GLY A 105 5.25 -11.74 -8.32
CA GLY A 105 4.13 -12.35 -9.01
C GLY A 105 3.47 -13.51 -8.29
N CYS A 106 3.61 -13.57 -6.96
CA CYS A 106 2.89 -14.59 -6.19
C CYS A 106 1.38 -14.37 -6.23
N ILE A 107 0.95 -13.17 -6.64
CA ILE A 107 -0.45 -12.82 -6.81
C ILE A 107 -0.61 -12.24 -8.21
N GLN A 108 -1.60 -12.75 -8.94
CA GLN A 108 -1.83 -12.31 -10.30
C GLN A 108 -2.71 -11.07 -10.32
N LEU A 109 -2.31 -10.07 -11.11
CA LEU A 109 -3.09 -8.85 -11.25
C LEU A 109 -4.30 -9.12 -12.14
N PRO A 110 -5.52 -8.78 -11.68
CA PRO A 110 -6.72 -8.96 -12.52
C PRO A 110 -6.61 -8.19 -13.83
N ALA A 111 -7.17 -8.78 -14.89
CA ALA A 111 -7.09 -8.21 -16.24
C ALA A 111 -7.64 -6.79 -16.30
N GLU A 112 -8.71 -6.51 -15.55
CA GLU A 112 -9.35 -5.19 -15.52
C GLU A 112 -8.43 -4.09 -14.99
N LEU A 113 -7.45 -4.46 -14.17
CA LEU A 113 -6.54 -3.49 -13.55
C LEU A 113 -5.24 -3.32 -14.34
N GLN A 114 -4.93 -4.25 -15.24
CA GLN A 114 -3.67 -4.19 -15.98
C GLN A 114 -3.47 -2.90 -16.76
N PRO A 115 -4.47 -2.41 -17.50
CA PRO A 115 -4.29 -1.15 -18.25
C PRO A 115 -4.07 0.07 -17.35
N LEU A 116 -4.46 -0.02 -16.08
CA LEU A 116 -4.39 1.11 -15.15
C LEU A 116 -3.10 1.13 -14.34
N THR A 117 -2.41 -0.01 -14.25
CA THR A 117 -1.29 -0.19 -13.32
C THR A 117 0.03 -0.52 -13.98
N THR A 118 0.01 -0.95 -15.22
CA THR A 118 1.23 -1.26 -15.97
C THR A 118 1.61 -0.07 -16.84
N GLY A 119 2.66 0.44 -16.63
CA GLY A 119 2.99 1.54 -17.46
C GLY A 119 4.10 2.36 -17.09
N GLN A 120 3.65 2.07 -16.90
CA GLN A 120 4.04 2.61 -16.69
C GLN A 120 4.68 3.13 -16.53
N THR A 121 4.66 2.98 -16.73
CA THR A 121 4.95 3.37 -16.51
C THR A 121 5.29 4.15 -16.37
N LEU A 122 5.14 4.14 -16.30
CA LEU A 122 5.12 4.80 -16.09
C LEU A 122 5.67 5.67 -16.01
N GLN A 123 5.72 5.75 -15.95
CA GLN A 123 5.91 6.46 -15.76
C GLN A 123 6.32 7.15 -15.45
N HIS A 124 6.47 7.22 -15.41
CA HIS A 124 6.56 7.87 -14.95
C HIS A 124 7.34 8.37 -15.03
N GLY A 125 7.33 8.17 -15.13
CA GLY A 125 7.80 8.63 -15.13
C GLY A 125 8.62 8.99 -15.49
N GLN A 126 8.77 8.92 -15.64
CA GLN A 126 9.18 9.29 -15.94
C GLN A 126 9.52 9.90 -16.40
N GLU A 127 9.47 10.02 -16.33
CA GLU A 127 9.29 10.73 -16.56
C GLU A 127 9.58 11.16 -16.73
#